data_c7b4843c89e3957f1019d0f81594fc19
#
_entry.id   c7b4843c89e3957f1019d0f81594fc19
#
_cell.length_a   1.000
_cell.length_b   1.000
_cell.length_c   1.000
_cell.angle_alpha   90.00
_cell.angle_beta   90.00
_cell.angle_gamma   90.00
#
_symmetry.space_group_name_H-M   'P 1'
#
loop_
_entity.id
_entity.type
_entity.pdbx_description
1 polymer ?
#
loop_
_entity_poly.entity_id
_entity_poly.type
_entity_poly.pdbx_seq_one_letter_code
_entity_poly.pdbx_strand_id
1 'polypeptide(L)'
;MQHGRLFLAGDAAHSVPPTGAKGLNLAATDVHVLARALSSFYATGSTDLLADYSRTALRRVWRAQHFSWWMTSMLHRFHDAAEFDLKRQLAELDLVTSSRAAATTVAENYVGLPLT
;
A
#
# COMPACT_ATOMS: atom_id res chain seq x y z
N MET A 1 6.23 6.58 11.10
CA MET A 1 4.97 7.33 11.23
C MET A 1 4.75 7.84 12.67
N GLN A 2 5.75 7.67 13.53
CA GLN A 2 5.69 8.09 14.93
C GLN A 2 7.02 8.69 15.37
N HIS A 3 6.95 9.76 16.16
CA HIS A 3 8.10 10.34 16.86
C HIS A 3 7.66 10.81 18.25
N GLY A 4 8.13 10.14 19.30
CA GLY A 4 7.67 10.38 20.66
C GLY A 4 6.16 10.22 20.77
N ARG A 5 5.46 11.31 21.10
CA ARG A 5 4.00 11.36 21.22
C ARG A 5 3.29 11.86 19.95
N LEU A 6 4.03 12.16 18.89
CA LEU A 6 3.48 12.57 17.60
C LEU A 6 3.25 11.33 16.73
N PHE A 7 2.03 11.18 16.22
CA PHE A 7 1.63 10.16 15.27
C PHE A 7 1.14 10.80 13.99
N LEU A 8 1.57 10.28 12.85
CA LEU A 8 1.13 10.72 11.53
C LEU A 8 0.29 9.62 10.88
N ALA A 9 -0.77 10.00 10.19
CA ALA A 9 -1.68 9.11 9.49
C ALA A 9 -2.09 9.70 8.14
N GLY A 10 -2.37 8.85 7.16
CA GLY A 10 -2.79 9.26 5.83
C GLY A 10 -1.74 10.07 5.08
N ASP A 11 -2.16 11.06 4.32
CA ASP A 11 -1.29 11.85 3.45
C ASP A 11 -0.20 12.64 4.21
N ALA A 12 -0.41 12.88 5.50
CA ALA A 12 0.61 13.48 6.36
C ALA A 12 1.81 12.54 6.60
N ALA A 13 1.60 11.24 6.45
CA ALA A 13 2.62 10.21 6.69
C ALA A 13 3.17 9.60 5.40
N HIS A 14 2.37 9.52 4.35
CA HIS A 14 2.73 8.87 3.09
C HIS A 14 1.92 9.40 1.91
N SER A 15 2.57 9.49 0.76
CA SER A 15 1.95 9.74 -0.53
C SER A 15 2.15 8.51 -1.42
N VAL A 16 1.11 8.08 -2.10
CA VAL A 16 1.15 6.92 -3.00
C VAL A 16 0.71 7.33 -4.40
N PRO A 17 1.22 6.68 -5.47
CA PRO A 17 0.72 6.92 -6.82
C PRO A 17 -0.79 6.68 -6.90
N PRO A 18 -1.54 7.44 -7.71
CA PRO A 18 -3.00 7.32 -7.80
C PRO A 18 -3.47 6.00 -8.41
N THR A 19 -2.60 5.31 -9.15
CA THR A 19 -2.91 4.04 -9.80
C THR A 19 -3.28 2.98 -8.75
N GLY A 20 -4.45 2.39 -8.89
CA GLY A 20 -5.00 1.43 -7.94
C GLY A 20 -5.80 2.05 -6.79
N ALA A 21 -5.94 3.39 -6.74
CA ALA A 21 -6.78 4.13 -5.78
C ALA A 21 -6.55 3.74 -4.30
N LYS A 22 -5.29 3.63 -3.87
CA LYS A 22 -4.93 3.11 -2.53
C LYS A 22 -4.87 4.18 -1.44
N GLY A 23 -4.75 5.47 -1.77
CA GLY A 23 -4.51 6.55 -0.81
C GLY A 23 -5.55 6.61 0.31
N LEU A 24 -6.84 6.72 -0.05
CA LEU A 24 -7.92 6.77 0.95
C LEU A 24 -8.00 5.51 1.81
N ASN A 25 -7.84 4.34 1.21
CA ASN A 25 -7.88 3.06 1.93
C ASN A 25 -6.72 2.93 2.94
N LEU A 26 -5.53 3.41 2.58
CA LEU A 26 -4.38 3.47 3.50
C LEU A 26 -4.65 4.43 4.65
N ALA A 27 -5.14 5.64 4.35
CA ALA A 27 -5.48 6.64 5.37
C ALA A 27 -6.51 6.09 6.37
N ALA A 28 -7.58 5.46 5.88
CA ALA A 28 -8.60 4.83 6.72
C ALA A 28 -8.01 3.69 7.57
N THR A 29 -7.09 2.90 7.01
CA THR A 29 -6.40 1.84 7.74
C THR A 29 -5.49 2.39 8.83
N ASP A 30 -4.73 3.45 8.56
CA ASP A 30 -3.89 4.10 9.56
C ASP A 30 -4.72 4.59 10.75
N VAL A 31 -5.84 5.25 10.48
CA VAL A 31 -6.77 5.71 11.51
C VAL A 31 -7.31 4.53 12.32
N HIS A 32 -7.69 3.43 11.66
CA HIS A 32 -8.18 2.23 12.36
C HIS A 32 -7.12 1.65 13.32
N VAL A 33 -5.89 1.49 12.85
CA VAL A 33 -4.80 0.95 13.68
C VAL A 33 -4.48 1.89 14.83
N LEU A 34 -4.36 3.20 14.57
CA LEU A 34 -4.05 4.19 15.58
C LEU A 34 -5.18 4.33 16.62
N ALA A 35 -6.43 4.32 16.19
CA ALA A 35 -7.57 4.39 17.10
C ALA A 35 -7.62 3.21 18.08
N ARG A 36 -7.35 1.99 17.58
CA ARG A 36 -7.23 0.80 18.45
C ARG A 36 -6.10 0.95 19.47
N ALA A 37 -4.95 1.45 19.02
CA ALA A 37 -3.79 1.65 19.89
C ALA A 37 -4.08 2.70 20.98
N LEU A 38 -4.68 3.83 20.62
CA LEU A 38 -5.09 4.87 21.57
C LEU A 38 -6.17 4.38 22.55
N SER A 39 -7.17 3.66 22.05
CA SER A 39 -8.22 3.06 22.91
C SER A 39 -7.63 2.11 23.94
N SER A 40 -6.69 1.25 23.54
CA SER A 40 -5.97 0.37 24.47
C SER A 40 -5.17 1.15 25.50
N PHE A 41 -4.45 2.17 25.08
CA PHE A 41 -3.68 3.03 25.99
C PHE A 41 -4.56 3.72 27.03
N TYR A 42 -5.67 4.32 26.63
CA TYR A 42 -6.56 5.02 27.57
C TYR A 42 -7.33 4.05 28.48
N ALA A 43 -7.60 2.83 28.04
CA ALA A 43 -8.29 1.82 28.84
C ALA A 43 -7.38 1.11 29.85
N THR A 44 -6.11 0.84 29.49
CA THR A 44 -5.22 -0.04 30.26
C THR A 44 -3.88 0.57 30.65
N GLY A 45 -3.49 1.70 30.04
CA GLY A 45 -2.16 2.29 30.17
C GLY A 45 -1.09 1.61 29.31
N SER A 46 -1.39 0.51 28.60
CA SER A 46 -0.41 -0.18 27.74
C SER A 46 -0.02 0.68 26.54
N THR A 47 1.28 0.75 26.28
CA THR A 47 1.88 1.44 25.12
C THR A 47 2.24 0.49 23.98
N ASP A 48 2.01 -0.79 24.10
CA ASP A 48 2.49 -1.83 23.18
C ASP A 48 1.98 -1.61 21.75
N LEU A 49 0.67 -1.37 21.59
CA LEU A 49 0.07 -1.11 20.28
C LEU A 49 0.51 0.23 19.70
N LEU A 50 0.77 1.25 20.54
CA LEU A 50 1.32 2.52 20.10
C LEU A 50 2.75 2.37 19.59
N ALA A 51 3.59 1.63 20.31
CA ALA A 51 4.96 1.34 19.89
C ALA A 51 5.00 0.57 18.56
N ASP A 52 4.01 -0.28 18.31
CA ASP A 52 3.90 -1.11 17.10
C ASP A 52 3.21 -0.41 15.91
N TYR A 53 2.62 0.75 16.12
CA TYR A 53 1.83 1.47 15.12
C TYR A 53 2.56 1.64 13.79
N SER A 54 3.79 2.22 13.83
CA SER A 54 4.55 2.49 12.60
C SER A 54 4.88 1.22 11.83
N ARG A 55 5.26 0.14 12.50
CA ARG A 55 5.57 -1.15 11.87
C ARG A 55 4.34 -1.73 11.17
N THR A 56 3.21 -1.72 11.86
CA THR A 56 1.94 -2.25 11.35
C THR A 56 1.43 -1.45 10.16
N ALA A 57 1.43 -0.12 10.24
CA ALA A 57 0.97 0.76 9.16
C ALA A 57 1.91 0.70 7.95
N LEU A 58 3.24 0.82 8.14
CA LEU A 58 4.21 0.85 7.05
C LEU A 58 4.25 -0.44 6.24
N ARG A 59 3.97 -1.60 6.85
CA ARG A 59 3.85 -2.85 6.10
C ARG A 59 2.81 -2.76 4.98
N ARG A 60 1.68 -2.09 5.24
CA ARG A 60 0.61 -1.88 4.25
C ARG A 60 0.99 -0.81 3.25
N VAL A 61 1.57 0.28 3.73
CA VAL A 61 2.02 1.39 2.88
C VAL A 61 2.99 0.89 1.82
N TRP A 62 4.03 0.16 2.21
CA TRP A 62 5.03 -0.35 1.26
C TRP A 62 4.45 -1.36 0.28
N ARG A 63 3.50 -2.19 0.69
CA ARG A 63 2.82 -3.10 -0.21
C ARG A 63 1.94 -2.35 -1.22
N ALA A 64 1.24 -1.32 -0.79
CA ALA A 64 0.45 -0.47 -1.69
C ALA A 64 1.33 0.36 -2.63
N GLN A 65 2.47 0.89 -2.14
CA GLN A 65 3.47 1.59 -2.97
C GLN A 65 3.98 0.68 -4.08
N HIS A 66 4.40 -0.54 -3.73
CA HIS A 66 4.85 -1.52 -4.70
C HIS A 66 3.78 -1.83 -5.75
N PHE A 67 2.56 -2.10 -5.32
CA PHE A 67 1.44 -2.40 -6.21
C PHE A 67 1.11 -1.22 -7.13
N SER A 68 1.01 -0.01 -6.60
CA SER A 68 0.70 1.19 -7.38
C SER A 68 1.80 1.50 -8.40
N TRP A 69 3.07 1.35 -8.01
CA TRP A 69 4.21 1.49 -8.93
C TRP A 69 4.17 0.42 -10.05
N TRP A 70 3.94 -0.84 -9.68
CA TRP A 70 3.82 -1.95 -10.62
C TRP A 70 2.69 -1.74 -11.62
N MET A 71 1.48 -1.39 -11.15
CA MET A 71 0.33 -1.07 -12.00
C MET A 71 0.62 0.12 -12.92
N THR A 72 1.28 1.16 -12.42
CA THR A 72 1.67 2.30 -13.24
C THR A 72 2.64 1.87 -14.35
N SER A 73 3.67 1.10 -14.02
CA SER A 73 4.65 0.61 -14.97
C SER A 73 4.04 -0.32 -16.04
N MET A 74 3.04 -1.11 -15.65
CA MET A 74 2.35 -2.04 -16.55
C MET A 74 1.35 -1.34 -17.48
N LEU A 75 0.66 -0.31 -17.01
CA LEU A 75 -0.48 0.28 -17.73
C LEU A 75 -0.17 1.60 -18.43
N HIS A 76 0.85 2.36 -17.99
CA HIS A 76 1.18 3.65 -18.57
C HIS A 76 2.34 3.54 -19.55
N ARG A 77 2.13 4.14 -20.72
CA ARG A 77 3.21 4.34 -21.69
C ARG A 77 3.94 5.64 -21.37
N PHE A 78 5.21 5.51 -20.97
CA PHE A 78 6.07 6.67 -20.76
C PHE A 78 6.53 7.23 -22.10
N HIS A 79 6.61 8.55 -22.19
CA HIS A 79 6.90 9.26 -23.43
C HIS A 79 8.28 8.92 -24.02
N ASP A 80 9.24 8.65 -23.13
CA ASP A 80 10.65 8.35 -23.45
C ASP A 80 10.97 6.84 -23.37
N ALA A 81 9.96 5.98 -23.32
CA ALA A 81 10.14 4.53 -23.25
C ALA A 81 10.79 4.00 -24.53
N ALA A 82 11.90 3.24 -24.38
CA ALA A 82 12.55 2.55 -25.47
C ALA A 82 11.67 1.43 -26.03
N GLU A 83 11.96 0.99 -27.28
CA GLU A 83 11.22 -0.13 -27.88
C GLU A 83 11.30 -1.41 -27.05
N PHE A 84 12.42 -1.65 -26.40
CA PHE A 84 12.59 -2.77 -25.49
C PHE A 84 11.62 -2.71 -24.29
N ASP A 85 11.46 -1.53 -23.69
CA ASP A 85 10.57 -1.34 -22.55
C ASP A 85 9.11 -1.55 -22.95
N LEU A 86 8.71 -1.10 -24.14
CA LEU A 86 7.38 -1.33 -24.69
C LEU A 86 7.10 -2.81 -24.93
N LYS A 87 8.07 -3.54 -25.48
CA LYS A 87 7.94 -5.00 -25.68
C LYS A 87 7.84 -5.75 -24.35
N ARG A 88 8.62 -5.37 -23.35
CA ARG A 88 8.54 -5.91 -21.99
C ARG A 88 7.18 -5.67 -21.36
N GLN A 89 6.66 -4.45 -21.48
CA GLN A 89 5.34 -4.06 -20.94
C GLN A 89 4.22 -4.91 -21.57
N LEU A 90 4.24 -5.10 -22.88
CA LEU A 90 3.28 -5.95 -23.57
C LEU A 90 3.39 -7.43 -23.15
N ALA A 91 4.60 -7.93 -22.95
CA ALA A 91 4.82 -9.30 -22.45
C ALA A 91 4.30 -9.46 -21.00
N GLU A 92 4.44 -8.46 -20.16
CA GLU A 92 3.89 -8.46 -18.80
C GLU A 92 2.36 -8.44 -18.81
N LEU A 93 1.74 -7.65 -19.68
CA LEU A 93 0.28 -7.64 -19.85
C LEU A 93 -0.23 -8.99 -20.37
N ASP A 94 0.45 -9.61 -21.32
CA ASP A 94 0.14 -10.95 -21.79
C ASP A 94 0.24 -11.99 -20.65
N LEU A 95 1.30 -11.95 -19.86
CA LEU A 95 1.47 -12.82 -18.70
C LEU A 95 0.32 -12.69 -17.71
N VAL A 96 -0.05 -11.47 -17.34
CA VAL A 96 -1.12 -11.21 -16.36
C VAL A 96 -2.49 -11.67 -16.87
N THR A 97 -2.75 -11.54 -18.16
CA THR A 97 -4.03 -11.94 -18.77
C THR A 97 -4.12 -13.42 -19.11
N SER A 98 -3.01 -14.11 -19.36
CA SER A 98 -2.96 -15.51 -19.76
C SER A 98 -2.65 -16.48 -18.61
N SER A 99 -1.98 -16.04 -17.55
CA SER A 99 -1.62 -16.86 -16.40
C SER A 99 -2.55 -16.64 -15.22
N ARG A 100 -3.24 -17.68 -14.79
CA ARG A 100 -4.11 -17.65 -13.59
C ARG A 100 -3.35 -17.22 -12.34
N ALA A 101 -2.11 -17.68 -12.14
CA ALA A 101 -1.30 -17.30 -10.99
C ALA A 101 -0.96 -15.82 -10.99
N ALA A 102 -0.56 -15.27 -12.15
CA ALA A 102 -0.27 -13.84 -12.29
C ALA A 102 -1.54 -12.98 -12.08
N ALA A 103 -2.67 -13.37 -12.66
CA ALA A 103 -3.95 -12.71 -12.45
C ALA A 103 -4.38 -12.71 -10.96
N THR A 104 -4.19 -13.85 -10.27
CA THR A 104 -4.45 -13.96 -8.83
C THR A 104 -3.57 -13.02 -8.03
N THR A 105 -2.29 -12.92 -8.37
CA THR A 105 -1.35 -11.99 -7.71
C THR A 105 -1.82 -10.54 -7.87
N VAL A 106 -2.28 -10.13 -9.05
CA VAL A 106 -2.85 -8.79 -9.27
C VAL A 106 -4.08 -8.59 -8.39
N ALA A 107 -5.01 -9.53 -8.39
CA ALA A 107 -6.26 -9.44 -7.63
C ALA A 107 -6.02 -9.35 -6.12
N GLU A 108 -5.14 -10.17 -5.56
CA GLU A 108 -4.78 -10.14 -4.13
C GLU A 108 -4.14 -8.81 -3.73
N ASN A 109 -3.27 -8.26 -4.55
CA ASN A 109 -2.65 -6.96 -4.29
C ASN A 109 -3.61 -5.79 -4.52
N TYR A 110 -4.57 -5.94 -5.43
CA TYR A 110 -5.65 -4.98 -5.63
C TYR A 110 -6.56 -4.90 -4.39
N VAL A 111 -6.96 -6.02 -3.83
CA VAL A 111 -7.73 -6.08 -2.57
C VAL A 111 -6.88 -5.59 -1.40
N GLY A 112 -5.63 -6.01 -1.33
CA GLY A 112 -4.69 -5.64 -0.26
C GLY A 112 -4.75 -6.57 0.94
N LEU A 113 -3.98 -6.22 1.98
CA LEU A 113 -3.92 -7.00 3.21
C LEU A 113 -5.23 -6.86 4.02
N PRO A 114 -5.74 -7.93 4.63
CA PRO A 114 -6.90 -7.84 5.51
C PRO A 114 -6.61 -6.93 6.72
N LEU A 115 -7.64 -6.28 7.23
CA LEU A 115 -7.59 -5.57 8.50
C LEU A 115 -7.66 -6.61 9.63
N THR A 116 -6.58 -6.77 10.37
CA THR A 116 -6.49 -7.66 11.54
C THR A 116 -6.39 -6.85 12.81
#